data_3aa87373da86f57021ee311b3f69fc21
#
_entry.id   3aa87373da86f57021ee311b3f69fc21
#
_cell.length_a   1.000
_cell.length_b   1.000
_cell.length_c   1.000
_cell.angle_alpha   90.00
_cell.angle_beta   90.00
_cell.angle_gamma   90.00
#
_symmetry.space_group_name_H-M   'P 1'
#
loop_
_entity.id
_entity.type
_entity.pdbx_description
1 polymer ?
#
loop_
_entity_poly.entity_id
_entity_poly.type
_entity_poly.pdbx_seq_one_letter_code
_entity_poly.pdbx_strand_id
1 'polypeptide(L)'
;MSTNPGPAEGANQVMAQEHSAGAVQFTAHNVRLDDGTLTIPESSRTLDESSWFISARGILETVFPGDKSHLRLADVGCLEGGYAVGFARMGFQVLGIEVRELNMAACNYIKSKTNLPNLRFVHDNALNIANHGLFDTVFCCGLFYHLENPKQYLETLSSVTNKLLILQTHFSIINRSDKWLRLPTTARQLTDRLLRRPAPVKFMLSAPTEHEGLPGRWFTEFSDDRSFGQRDTAKWASWDNRRSFWIQREHLLQAIKDVG
;
A
#
# COMPACT_ATOMS: atom_id res chain seq x y z
N MET A 1 11.20 76.86 -14.19
CA MET A 1 10.23 76.05 -14.98
C MET A 1 10.66 74.62 -14.92
N SER A 2 10.07 73.89 -14.03
CA SER A 2 10.40 72.47 -13.81
C SER A 2 9.13 71.68 -14.04
N THR A 3 9.13 70.79 -15.00
CA THR A 3 8.05 69.88 -15.29
C THR A 3 8.37 68.50 -14.65
N ASN A 4 7.52 68.13 -13.75
CA ASN A 4 7.55 66.83 -13.07
C ASN A 4 6.82 65.78 -13.92
N PRO A 5 7.39 64.61 -14.23
CA PRO A 5 6.64 63.50 -14.77
C PRO A 5 6.12 62.62 -13.63
N GLY A 6 4.84 62.28 -13.70
CA GLY A 6 4.08 61.50 -12.71
C GLY A 6 4.49 59.99 -12.66
N PRO A 7 3.91 59.24 -11.74
CA PRO A 7 4.39 57.92 -11.39
C PRO A 7 4.02 56.86 -12.41
N ALA A 8 5.02 56.05 -12.79
CA ALA A 8 4.86 54.89 -13.61
C ALA A 8 4.12 53.78 -12.86
N GLU A 9 3.10 53.25 -13.49
CA GLU A 9 2.35 52.05 -13.07
C GLU A 9 3.28 50.85 -12.93
N GLY A 10 3.42 50.41 -11.67
CA GLY A 10 4.04 49.15 -11.34
C GLY A 10 3.12 47.99 -11.71
N ALA A 11 3.31 47.42 -12.88
CA ALA A 11 2.66 46.17 -13.22
C ALA A 11 3.09 45.05 -12.25
N ASN A 12 2.18 44.61 -11.40
CA ASN A 12 2.27 43.43 -10.61
C ASN A 12 2.35 42.21 -11.56
N GLN A 13 3.55 41.83 -11.94
CA GLN A 13 3.80 40.49 -12.45
C GLN A 13 3.77 39.54 -11.25
N VAL A 14 2.61 38.96 -11.00
CA VAL A 14 2.48 37.73 -10.24
C VAL A 14 3.14 36.65 -11.10
N MET A 15 4.42 36.40 -10.85
CA MET A 15 5.11 35.24 -11.36
C MET A 15 4.42 34.02 -10.74
N ALA A 16 3.53 33.42 -11.52
CA ALA A 16 3.10 32.05 -11.25
C ALA A 16 4.37 31.18 -11.27
N GLN A 17 4.80 30.76 -10.09
CA GLN A 17 5.77 29.68 -9.98
C GLN A 17 5.09 28.44 -10.59
N GLU A 18 5.36 28.18 -11.85
CA GLU A 18 5.22 26.86 -12.43
C GLU A 18 6.14 25.95 -11.59
N HIS A 19 5.55 25.25 -10.64
CA HIS A 19 6.18 24.09 -10.06
C HIS A 19 6.40 23.15 -11.26
N SER A 20 7.65 22.99 -11.68
CA SER A 20 8.04 21.93 -12.57
C SER A 20 7.60 20.64 -11.90
N ALA A 21 6.47 20.09 -12.32
CA ALA A 21 5.99 18.80 -11.91
C ALA A 21 7.10 17.81 -12.28
N GLY A 22 7.90 17.40 -11.30
CA GLY A 22 8.90 16.37 -11.49
C GLY A 22 8.20 15.17 -12.13
N ALA A 23 8.82 14.54 -13.12
CA ALA A 23 8.25 13.41 -13.82
C ALA A 23 7.78 12.37 -12.78
N VAL A 24 6.53 11.92 -12.89
CA VAL A 24 5.95 10.91 -11.98
C VAL A 24 6.81 9.66 -12.08
N GLN A 25 7.36 9.23 -10.93
CA GLN A 25 8.29 8.11 -10.88
C GLN A 25 7.57 6.85 -10.38
N PHE A 26 7.60 5.80 -11.19
CA PHE A 26 7.13 4.47 -10.82
C PHE A 26 8.31 3.60 -10.38
N THR A 27 8.11 2.80 -9.32
CA THR A 27 9.15 1.93 -8.77
C THR A 27 8.66 0.53 -8.43
N ALA A 28 7.33 0.31 -8.48
CA ALA A 28 6.70 -0.94 -8.05
C ALA A 28 5.76 -1.52 -9.10
N HIS A 29 4.90 -0.70 -9.67
CA HIS A 29 3.83 -1.14 -10.55
C HIS A 29 4.15 -0.79 -12.01
N ASN A 30 4.65 -1.78 -12.74
CA ASN A 30 4.82 -1.63 -14.19
C ASN A 30 3.49 -1.93 -14.90
N VAL A 31 2.83 -0.89 -15.37
CA VAL A 31 1.52 -0.94 -16.00
C VAL A 31 1.66 -0.57 -17.48
N ARG A 32 1.02 -1.34 -18.36
CA ARG A 32 0.86 -0.96 -19.76
C ARG A 32 -0.27 0.07 -19.90
N LEU A 33 0.05 1.24 -20.41
CA LEU A 33 -0.90 2.32 -20.68
C LEU A 33 -1.63 2.08 -22.02
N ASP A 34 -2.67 2.86 -22.31
CA ASP A 34 -3.49 2.64 -23.50
C ASP A 34 -2.76 2.98 -24.81
N ASP A 35 -1.73 3.81 -24.76
CA ASP A 35 -0.82 4.09 -25.88
C ASP A 35 0.26 3.01 -26.09
N GLY A 36 0.24 1.94 -25.27
CA GLY A 36 1.19 0.84 -25.32
C GLY A 36 2.47 1.08 -24.51
N THR A 37 2.71 2.28 -23.99
CA THR A 37 3.88 2.56 -23.15
C THR A 37 3.79 1.86 -21.79
N LEU A 38 4.94 1.68 -21.12
CA LEU A 38 5.04 1.08 -19.81
C LEU A 38 5.41 2.15 -18.77
N THR A 39 4.85 2.06 -17.57
CA THR A 39 5.21 2.97 -16.47
C THR A 39 6.63 2.75 -15.95
N ILE A 40 7.21 1.55 -16.16
CA ILE A 40 8.61 1.21 -15.89
C ILE A 40 9.19 0.57 -17.16
N PRO A 41 9.66 1.36 -18.13
CA PRO A 41 10.10 0.84 -19.44
C PRO A 41 11.27 -0.14 -19.37
N GLU A 42 12.11 -0.04 -18.32
CA GLU A 42 13.27 -0.90 -18.10
C GLU A 42 12.87 -2.33 -17.66
N SER A 43 11.65 -2.51 -17.20
CA SER A 43 11.12 -3.82 -16.80
C SER A 43 10.38 -4.47 -17.96
N SER A 44 10.81 -5.68 -18.34
CA SER A 44 10.11 -6.47 -19.35
C SER A 44 8.80 -7.08 -18.87
N ARG A 45 8.58 -7.14 -17.53
CA ARG A 45 7.38 -7.73 -16.93
C ARG A 45 6.44 -6.66 -16.44
N THR A 46 5.17 -6.81 -16.74
CA THR A 46 4.09 -5.97 -16.24
C THR A 46 3.50 -6.54 -14.95
N LEU A 47 2.72 -5.73 -14.21
CA LEU A 47 2.12 -6.14 -12.94
C LEU A 47 1.11 -7.29 -13.13
N ASP A 48 0.38 -7.29 -14.23
CA ASP A 48 -0.61 -8.33 -14.57
C ASP A 48 0.03 -9.70 -14.88
N GLU A 49 1.33 -9.75 -15.11
CA GLU A 49 2.14 -10.98 -15.21
C GLU A 49 2.71 -11.43 -13.86
N SER A 50 2.51 -10.67 -12.79
CA SER A 50 2.97 -11.03 -11.45
C SER A 50 2.16 -12.20 -10.89
N SER A 51 2.84 -13.07 -10.12
CA SER A 51 2.16 -14.21 -9.47
C SER A 51 1.04 -13.78 -8.52
N TRP A 52 1.18 -12.63 -7.88
CA TRP A 52 0.15 -12.05 -7.00
C TRP A 52 -1.10 -11.66 -7.78
N PHE A 53 -0.95 -10.93 -8.90
CA PHE A 53 -2.09 -10.54 -9.72
C PHE A 53 -2.75 -11.76 -10.38
N ILE A 54 -1.96 -12.69 -10.92
CA ILE A 54 -2.48 -13.93 -11.53
C ILE A 54 -3.30 -14.73 -10.52
N SER A 55 -2.81 -14.86 -9.27
CA SER A 55 -3.55 -15.56 -8.21
C SER A 55 -4.84 -14.83 -7.84
N ALA A 56 -4.79 -13.51 -7.62
CA ALA A 56 -5.96 -12.70 -7.31
C ALA A 56 -7.01 -12.76 -8.43
N ARG A 57 -6.58 -12.64 -9.68
CA ARG A 57 -7.44 -12.77 -10.87
C ARG A 57 -8.13 -14.13 -10.90
N GLY A 58 -7.41 -15.22 -10.72
CA GLY A 58 -7.98 -16.57 -10.71
C GLY A 58 -9.04 -16.77 -9.63
N ILE A 59 -8.81 -16.23 -8.43
CA ILE A 59 -9.80 -16.25 -7.33
C ILE A 59 -11.04 -15.43 -7.73
N LEU A 60 -10.83 -14.20 -8.24
CA LEU A 60 -11.93 -13.31 -8.63
C LEU A 60 -12.76 -13.89 -9.79
N GLU A 61 -12.14 -14.51 -10.77
CA GLU A 61 -12.83 -15.18 -11.89
C GLU A 61 -13.66 -16.37 -11.41
N THR A 62 -13.17 -17.09 -10.40
CA THR A 62 -13.88 -18.24 -9.79
C THR A 62 -15.07 -17.80 -8.95
N VAL A 63 -14.90 -16.76 -8.13
CA VAL A 63 -15.96 -16.29 -7.20
C VAL A 63 -17.01 -15.44 -7.91
N PHE A 64 -16.60 -14.70 -8.95
CA PHE A 64 -17.45 -13.79 -9.72
C PHE A 64 -17.34 -14.13 -11.21
N PRO A 65 -17.95 -15.23 -11.67
CA PRO A 65 -17.97 -15.57 -13.09
C PRO A 65 -18.86 -14.60 -13.88
N GLY A 66 -18.52 -14.35 -15.14
CA GLY A 66 -19.31 -13.50 -16.04
C GLY A 66 -19.10 -12.00 -15.86
N ASP A 67 -20.16 -11.22 -16.11
CA ASP A 67 -20.12 -9.76 -16.05
C ASP A 67 -19.90 -9.23 -14.63
N LYS A 68 -18.96 -8.30 -14.50
CA LYS A 68 -18.54 -7.69 -13.22
C LYS A 68 -18.85 -6.19 -13.16
N SER A 69 -19.51 -5.64 -14.18
CA SER A 69 -19.72 -4.19 -14.32
C SER A 69 -20.54 -3.55 -13.19
N HIS A 70 -21.32 -4.36 -12.47
CA HIS A 70 -22.09 -3.94 -11.30
C HIS A 70 -21.41 -4.24 -9.96
N LEU A 71 -20.28 -4.95 -9.97
CA LEU A 71 -19.56 -5.38 -8.76
C LEU A 71 -18.52 -4.33 -8.35
N ARG A 72 -18.51 -3.99 -7.06
CA ARG A 72 -17.57 -3.02 -6.49
C ARG A 72 -16.37 -3.71 -5.87
N LEU A 73 -15.17 -3.23 -6.21
CA LEU A 73 -13.91 -3.70 -5.65
C LEU A 73 -13.14 -2.54 -5.02
N ALA A 74 -12.68 -2.72 -3.78
CA ALA A 74 -11.70 -1.82 -3.15
C ALA A 74 -10.30 -2.41 -3.21
N ASP A 75 -9.31 -1.62 -3.65
CA ASP A 75 -7.88 -1.88 -3.55
C ASP A 75 -7.30 -0.97 -2.46
N VAL A 76 -7.09 -1.51 -1.25
CA VAL A 76 -6.72 -0.73 -0.08
C VAL A 76 -5.20 -0.65 0.08
N GLY A 77 -4.67 0.58 0.17
CA GLY A 77 -3.25 0.84 0.09
C GLY A 77 -2.73 0.54 -1.32
N CYS A 78 -3.41 1.06 -2.35
CA CYS A 78 -3.20 0.68 -3.75
C CYS A 78 -1.85 1.11 -4.33
N LEU A 79 -0.99 1.77 -3.56
CA LEU A 79 0.36 2.21 -3.92
C LEU A 79 0.33 3.05 -5.21
N GLU A 80 0.90 2.57 -6.30
CA GLU A 80 0.92 3.22 -7.61
C GLU A 80 -0.28 2.85 -8.50
N GLY A 81 -1.31 2.18 -7.95
CA GLY A 81 -2.58 1.90 -8.60
C GLY A 81 -2.60 0.74 -9.61
N GLY A 82 -1.51 -0.01 -9.74
CA GLY A 82 -1.41 -1.04 -10.78
C GLY A 82 -2.42 -2.19 -10.63
N TYR A 83 -2.66 -2.68 -9.42
CA TYR A 83 -3.68 -3.71 -9.16
C TYR A 83 -5.07 -3.19 -9.48
N ALA A 84 -5.39 -1.97 -9.04
CA ALA A 84 -6.67 -1.33 -9.32
C ALA A 84 -6.95 -1.22 -10.83
N VAL A 85 -5.94 -0.87 -11.64
CA VAL A 85 -6.04 -0.88 -13.12
C VAL A 85 -6.36 -2.28 -13.64
N GLY A 86 -5.65 -3.30 -13.14
CA GLY A 86 -5.89 -4.69 -13.55
C GLY A 86 -7.33 -5.13 -13.25
N PHE A 87 -7.85 -4.84 -12.06
CA PHE A 87 -9.21 -5.18 -11.67
C PHE A 87 -10.27 -4.39 -12.46
N ALA A 88 -10.00 -3.11 -12.77
CA ALA A 88 -10.88 -2.32 -13.63
C ALA A 88 -10.95 -2.90 -15.06
N ARG A 89 -9.83 -3.39 -15.59
CA ARG A 89 -9.79 -4.10 -16.89
C ARG A 89 -10.53 -5.44 -16.86
N MET A 90 -10.69 -6.06 -15.69
CA MET A 90 -11.56 -7.22 -15.50
C MET A 90 -13.07 -6.88 -15.48
N GLY A 91 -13.42 -5.59 -15.45
CA GLY A 91 -14.79 -5.08 -15.49
C GLY A 91 -15.35 -4.61 -14.15
N PHE A 92 -14.65 -4.77 -13.02
CA PHE A 92 -15.12 -4.28 -11.71
C PHE A 92 -15.22 -2.75 -11.66
N GLN A 93 -16.15 -2.23 -10.84
CA GLN A 93 -16.15 -0.83 -10.39
C GLN A 93 -15.10 -0.68 -9.28
N VAL A 94 -13.95 -0.12 -9.60
CA VAL A 94 -12.79 -0.16 -8.70
C VAL A 94 -12.58 1.18 -8.00
N LEU A 95 -12.35 1.11 -6.69
CA LEU A 95 -11.87 2.19 -5.84
C LEU A 95 -10.48 1.83 -5.31
N GLY A 96 -9.45 2.54 -5.76
CA GLY A 96 -8.12 2.49 -5.14
C GLY A 96 -8.02 3.55 -4.05
N ILE A 97 -7.58 3.15 -2.85
CA ILE A 97 -7.39 4.05 -1.69
C ILE A 97 -5.90 4.13 -1.39
N GLU A 98 -5.34 5.34 -1.38
CA GLU A 98 -3.92 5.57 -1.11
C GLU A 98 -3.74 6.85 -0.29
N VAL A 99 -2.86 6.81 0.70
CA VAL A 99 -2.65 7.90 1.64
C VAL A 99 -1.44 8.77 1.30
N ARG A 100 -0.45 8.24 0.57
CA ARG A 100 0.75 9.00 0.20
C ARG A 100 0.52 9.84 -1.05
N GLU A 101 0.84 11.11 -0.96
CA GLU A 101 0.66 12.05 -2.07
C GLU A 101 1.47 11.64 -3.32
N LEU A 102 2.72 11.18 -3.14
CA LEU A 102 3.55 10.71 -4.25
C LEU A 102 2.95 9.52 -4.98
N ASN A 103 2.35 8.58 -4.25
CA ASN A 103 1.67 7.43 -4.85
C ASN A 103 0.37 7.86 -5.53
N MET A 104 -0.38 8.80 -4.93
CA MET A 104 -1.56 9.36 -5.55
C MET A 104 -1.25 10.10 -6.86
N ALA A 105 -0.11 10.78 -6.94
CA ALA A 105 0.34 11.37 -8.20
C ALA A 105 0.54 10.28 -9.28
N ALA A 106 1.12 9.12 -8.93
CA ALA A 106 1.24 7.98 -9.84
C ALA A 106 -0.13 7.40 -10.24
N CYS A 107 -1.04 7.22 -9.28
CA CYS A 107 -2.41 6.78 -9.54
C CYS A 107 -3.14 7.72 -10.51
N ASN A 108 -3.05 9.03 -10.30
CA ASN A 108 -3.66 10.05 -11.15
C ASN A 108 -3.04 10.06 -12.55
N TYR A 109 -1.72 9.88 -12.65
CA TYR A 109 -1.04 9.75 -13.93
C TYR A 109 -1.58 8.53 -14.71
N ILE A 110 -1.62 7.34 -14.12
CA ILE A 110 -2.17 6.15 -14.77
C ILE A 110 -3.62 6.40 -15.18
N LYS A 111 -4.44 6.98 -14.30
CA LYS A 111 -5.85 7.29 -14.59
C LYS A 111 -5.99 8.21 -15.81
N SER A 112 -5.09 9.19 -15.97
CA SER A 112 -5.09 10.10 -17.11
C SER A 112 -4.65 9.46 -18.43
N LYS A 113 -3.95 8.32 -18.36
CA LYS A 113 -3.39 7.57 -19.48
C LYS A 113 -4.13 6.27 -19.81
N THR A 114 -5.24 6.00 -19.11
CA THR A 114 -6.08 4.81 -19.32
C THR A 114 -7.55 5.22 -19.43
N ASN A 115 -8.25 4.66 -20.42
CA ASN A 115 -9.70 4.88 -20.60
C ASN A 115 -10.50 3.86 -19.78
N LEU A 116 -10.47 4.01 -18.45
CA LEU A 116 -11.15 3.13 -17.50
C LEU A 116 -12.18 3.93 -16.68
N PRO A 117 -13.40 4.19 -17.21
CA PRO A 117 -14.43 4.98 -16.51
C PRO A 117 -14.85 4.34 -15.17
N ASN A 118 -14.70 3.04 -15.03
CA ASN A 118 -14.98 2.22 -13.85
C ASN A 118 -13.85 2.21 -12.81
N LEU A 119 -12.77 3.00 -12.98
CA LEU A 119 -11.68 3.15 -12.03
C LEU A 119 -11.72 4.53 -11.37
N ARG A 120 -11.61 4.57 -10.04
CA ARG A 120 -11.43 5.79 -9.25
C ARG A 120 -10.30 5.60 -8.25
N PHE A 121 -9.56 6.66 -7.98
CA PHE A 121 -8.61 6.74 -6.88
C PHE A 121 -9.05 7.81 -5.89
N VAL A 122 -8.81 7.58 -4.61
CA VAL A 122 -9.06 8.55 -3.53
C VAL A 122 -7.82 8.69 -2.67
N HIS A 123 -7.49 9.93 -2.32
CA HIS A 123 -6.43 10.26 -1.38
C HIS A 123 -7.00 10.18 0.03
N ASP A 124 -6.92 9.02 0.65
CA ASP A 124 -7.45 8.77 1.99
C ASP A 124 -6.63 7.68 2.70
N ASN A 125 -6.74 7.64 4.03
CA ASN A 125 -6.19 6.53 4.80
C ASN A 125 -7.05 5.28 4.60
N ALA A 126 -6.43 4.15 4.28
CA ALA A 126 -7.13 2.87 4.12
C ALA A 126 -7.94 2.46 5.37
N LEU A 127 -7.58 2.96 6.56
CA LEU A 127 -8.35 2.76 7.79
C LEU A 127 -9.76 3.37 7.72
N ASN A 128 -9.97 4.33 6.82
CA ASN A 128 -11.26 5.01 6.59
C ASN A 128 -12.15 4.30 5.55
N ILE A 129 -11.83 3.07 5.14
CA ILE A 129 -12.55 2.35 4.08
C ILE A 129 -14.08 2.34 4.31
N ALA A 130 -14.54 2.28 5.56
CA ALA A 130 -15.95 2.29 5.90
C ALA A 130 -16.70 3.54 5.42
N ASN A 131 -16.01 4.66 5.23
CA ASN A 131 -16.59 5.90 4.70
C ASN A 131 -16.92 5.81 3.19
N HIS A 132 -16.42 4.79 2.50
CA HIS A 132 -16.59 4.61 1.06
C HIS A 132 -17.68 3.59 0.70
N GLY A 133 -18.41 3.07 1.71
CA GLY A 133 -19.54 2.16 1.55
C GLY A 133 -19.13 0.69 1.45
N LEU A 134 -20.05 -0.15 0.96
CA LEU A 134 -19.84 -1.59 0.85
C LEU A 134 -19.20 -1.97 -0.48
N PHE A 135 -18.46 -3.07 -0.48
CA PHE A 135 -17.79 -3.65 -1.64
C PHE A 135 -18.13 -5.14 -1.77
N ASP A 136 -18.27 -5.63 -2.99
CA ASP A 136 -18.44 -7.08 -3.23
C ASP A 136 -17.14 -7.83 -2.92
N THR A 137 -16.00 -7.18 -3.15
CA THR A 137 -14.69 -7.69 -2.77
C THR A 137 -13.75 -6.57 -2.33
N VAL A 138 -12.92 -6.88 -1.33
CA VAL A 138 -11.82 -6.02 -0.91
C VAL A 138 -10.49 -6.75 -1.15
N PHE A 139 -9.56 -6.06 -1.79
CA PHE A 139 -8.19 -6.50 -2.00
C PHE A 139 -7.26 -5.73 -1.07
N CYS A 140 -6.65 -6.44 -0.14
CA CYS A 140 -5.69 -5.90 0.83
C CYS A 140 -4.36 -6.64 0.68
N CYS A 141 -3.48 -6.08 -0.13
CA CYS A 141 -2.19 -6.67 -0.45
C CYS A 141 -1.06 -5.72 -0.05
N GLY A 142 -0.17 -6.18 0.82
CA GLY A 142 0.99 -5.40 1.23
C GLY A 142 0.73 -4.31 2.28
N LEU A 143 -0.48 -4.22 2.83
CA LEU A 143 -0.87 -3.19 3.80
C LEU A 143 -1.00 -3.73 5.24
N PHE A 144 -1.69 -4.84 5.41
CA PHE A 144 -2.16 -5.32 6.72
C PHE A 144 -1.04 -5.50 7.75
N TYR A 145 0.13 -5.96 7.32
CA TYR A 145 1.29 -6.15 8.19
C TYR A 145 2.01 -4.85 8.59
N HIS A 146 1.55 -3.70 8.09
CA HIS A 146 2.02 -2.37 8.49
C HIS A 146 1.13 -1.72 9.56
N LEU A 147 0.11 -2.41 10.05
CA LEU A 147 -0.88 -1.84 10.98
C LEU A 147 -0.48 -2.06 12.43
N GLU A 148 -0.79 -1.06 13.25
CA GLU A 148 -0.69 -1.17 14.70
C GLU A 148 -1.81 -2.05 15.27
N ASN A 149 -3.05 -1.87 14.81
CA ASN A 149 -4.25 -2.57 15.28
C ASN A 149 -4.87 -3.45 14.16
N PRO A 150 -4.21 -4.58 13.81
CA PRO A 150 -4.63 -5.40 12.68
C PRO A 150 -5.97 -6.14 12.93
N LYS A 151 -6.30 -6.53 14.16
CA LYS A 151 -7.58 -7.18 14.45
C LYS A 151 -8.75 -6.23 14.22
N GLN A 152 -8.69 -5.02 14.78
CA GLN A 152 -9.71 -3.99 14.57
C GLN A 152 -9.88 -3.68 13.06
N TYR A 153 -8.78 -3.63 12.32
CA TYR A 153 -8.87 -3.39 10.87
C TYR A 153 -9.46 -4.58 10.13
N LEU A 154 -9.17 -5.82 10.54
CA LEU A 154 -9.80 -7.01 9.97
C LEU A 154 -11.32 -7.00 10.16
N GLU A 155 -11.79 -6.61 11.34
CA GLU A 155 -13.23 -6.42 11.64
C GLU A 155 -13.82 -5.33 10.74
N THR A 156 -13.11 -4.23 10.54
CA THR A 156 -13.53 -3.16 9.61
C THR A 156 -13.60 -3.68 8.17
N LEU A 157 -12.58 -4.38 7.68
CA LEU A 157 -12.60 -4.96 6.33
C LEU A 157 -13.78 -5.92 6.14
N SER A 158 -14.04 -6.80 7.12
CA SER A 158 -15.19 -7.70 7.08
C SER A 158 -16.50 -6.94 7.01
N SER A 159 -16.68 -5.90 7.83
CA SER A 159 -17.93 -5.11 7.88
C SER A 159 -18.29 -4.40 6.58
N VAL A 160 -17.32 -4.16 5.70
CA VAL A 160 -17.52 -3.49 4.39
C VAL A 160 -17.42 -4.44 3.20
N THR A 161 -17.17 -5.74 3.44
CA THR A 161 -16.99 -6.75 2.40
C THR A 161 -18.21 -7.66 2.32
N ASN A 162 -18.93 -7.63 1.19
CA ASN A 162 -20.14 -8.45 1.01
C ASN A 162 -19.83 -9.93 0.74
N LYS A 163 -18.73 -10.25 0.04
CA LYS A 163 -18.53 -11.63 -0.45
C LYS A 163 -17.09 -12.14 -0.35
N LEU A 164 -16.09 -11.34 -0.67
CA LEU A 164 -14.71 -11.83 -0.75
C LEU A 164 -13.70 -10.81 -0.23
N LEU A 165 -12.94 -11.18 0.77
CA LEU A 165 -11.72 -10.48 1.17
C LEU A 165 -10.49 -11.27 0.68
N ILE A 166 -9.66 -10.64 -0.16
CA ILE A 166 -8.35 -11.16 -0.52
C ILE A 166 -7.31 -10.45 0.33
N LEU A 167 -6.69 -11.20 1.22
CA LEU A 167 -5.69 -10.68 2.15
C LEU A 167 -4.31 -11.30 1.89
N GLN A 168 -3.32 -10.46 1.57
CA GLN A 168 -1.91 -10.83 1.57
C GLN A 168 -1.19 -10.10 2.69
N THR A 169 -0.57 -10.86 3.60
CA THR A 169 0.05 -10.29 4.78
C THR A 169 1.21 -11.14 5.31
N HIS A 170 2.03 -10.52 6.16
CA HIS A 170 2.97 -11.21 7.01
C HIS A 170 2.30 -11.65 8.31
N PHE A 171 2.85 -12.66 8.95
CA PHE A 171 2.44 -13.16 10.26
C PHE A 171 3.67 -13.52 11.09
N SER A 172 3.52 -13.57 12.41
CA SER A 172 4.58 -14.05 13.28
C SER A 172 4.50 -15.56 13.49
N ILE A 173 5.65 -16.18 13.69
CA ILE A 173 5.77 -17.59 14.06
C ILE A 173 6.33 -17.67 15.47
N ILE A 174 5.64 -18.41 16.34
CA ILE A 174 6.11 -18.74 17.68
C ILE A 174 6.38 -20.24 17.70
N ASN A 175 7.58 -20.64 17.34
CA ASN A 175 7.92 -22.05 17.30
C ASN A 175 9.13 -22.37 18.17
N ARG A 176 9.23 -23.64 18.66
CA ARG A 176 10.42 -24.15 19.36
C ARG A 176 11.70 -23.97 18.51
N SER A 177 11.57 -23.96 17.19
CA SER A 177 12.66 -23.65 16.24
C SER A 177 13.21 -22.22 16.37
N ASP A 178 12.49 -21.27 16.97
CA ASP A 178 13.03 -19.94 17.28
C ASP A 178 14.23 -19.99 18.23
N LYS A 179 14.32 -21.01 19.09
CA LYS A 179 15.50 -21.26 19.94
C LYS A 179 16.70 -21.74 19.12
N TRP A 180 16.46 -22.50 18.07
CA TRP A 180 17.49 -22.99 17.14
C TRP A 180 18.01 -21.92 16.20
N LEU A 181 17.12 -21.02 15.75
CA LEU A 181 17.47 -19.86 14.92
C LEU A 181 18.22 -18.76 15.70
N ARG A 182 18.20 -18.77 17.04
CA ARG A 182 18.92 -17.79 17.87
C ARG A 182 20.44 -18.00 17.89
N LEU A 183 20.96 -19.22 17.84
CA LEU A 183 22.39 -19.50 17.84
C LEU A 183 23.11 -19.09 16.53
N PRO A 184 22.64 -19.48 15.33
CA PRO A 184 23.16 -18.95 14.08
C PRO A 184 22.92 -17.45 13.91
N THR A 185 21.87 -16.93 14.55
CA THR A 185 21.46 -15.53 14.46
C THR A 185 22.46 -14.60 15.16
N THR A 186 22.97 -14.96 16.35
CA THR A 186 23.96 -14.15 17.08
C THR A 186 25.31 -14.12 16.34
N ALA A 187 25.76 -15.24 15.80
CA ALA A 187 26.97 -15.28 14.98
C ALA A 187 26.81 -14.48 13.68
N ARG A 188 25.64 -14.57 13.04
CA ARG A 188 25.29 -13.81 11.83
C ARG A 188 25.11 -12.32 12.11
N GLN A 189 24.54 -11.92 13.25
CA GLN A 189 24.46 -10.53 13.69
C GLN A 189 25.87 -9.93 13.88
N LEU A 190 26.79 -10.71 14.45
CA LEU A 190 28.18 -10.27 14.65
C LEU A 190 28.88 -10.09 13.29
N THR A 191 28.69 -11.02 12.36
CA THR A 191 29.27 -10.91 11.03
C THR A 191 28.61 -9.81 10.19
N ASP A 192 27.28 -9.64 10.24
CA ASP A 192 26.57 -8.58 9.53
C ASP A 192 26.92 -7.20 10.09
N ARG A 193 27.13 -7.09 11.42
CA ARG A 193 27.61 -5.88 12.08
C ARG A 193 29.05 -5.55 11.69
N LEU A 194 29.92 -6.56 11.63
CA LEU A 194 31.31 -6.40 11.18
C LEU A 194 31.41 -6.03 9.70
N LEU A 195 30.53 -6.58 8.87
CA LEU A 195 30.48 -6.32 7.42
C LEU A 195 29.58 -5.14 7.05
N ARG A 196 29.05 -4.39 8.02
CA ARG A 196 28.10 -3.26 7.82
C ARG A 196 26.90 -3.61 6.95
N ARG A 197 26.41 -4.85 7.02
CA ARG A 197 25.19 -5.28 6.31
C ARG A 197 23.95 -4.85 7.08
N PRO A 198 22.84 -4.47 6.38
CA PRO A 198 21.59 -4.14 7.05
C PRO A 198 21.07 -5.35 7.84
N ALA A 199 20.54 -5.08 9.04
CA ALA A 199 19.97 -6.14 9.88
C ALA A 199 18.79 -6.83 9.16
N PRO A 200 18.75 -8.17 9.12
CA PRO A 200 17.60 -8.88 8.57
C PRO A 200 16.31 -8.54 9.33
N VAL A 201 15.18 -8.50 8.61
CA VAL A 201 13.83 -8.18 9.12
C VAL A 201 13.47 -8.92 10.43
N LYS A 202 13.89 -10.18 10.60
CA LYS A 202 13.66 -10.97 11.81
C LYS A 202 14.22 -10.38 13.10
N PHE A 203 15.17 -9.45 13.02
CA PHE A 203 15.73 -8.74 14.19
C PHE A 203 14.93 -7.50 14.55
N MET A 204 14.01 -7.10 13.71
CA MET A 204 13.08 -6.00 13.97
C MET A 204 11.84 -6.47 14.72
N LEU A 205 11.65 -7.79 14.89
CA LEU A 205 10.54 -8.35 15.66
C LEU A 205 10.86 -8.40 17.16
N SER A 206 9.88 -8.01 17.98
CA SER A 206 9.94 -8.09 19.43
C SER A 206 9.97 -9.53 19.93
N ALA A 207 10.15 -9.72 21.25
CA ALA A 207 9.75 -10.96 21.91
C ALA A 207 8.24 -11.23 21.68
N PRO A 208 7.79 -12.50 21.78
CA PRO A 208 6.37 -12.83 21.75
C PRO A 208 5.59 -12.02 22.78
N THR A 209 4.45 -11.48 22.39
CA THR A 209 3.57 -10.68 23.24
C THR A 209 2.12 -10.83 22.77
N GLU A 210 1.20 -10.16 23.45
CA GLU A 210 -0.22 -10.11 23.11
C GLU A 210 -0.63 -8.67 22.83
N HIS A 211 -1.49 -8.49 21.82
CA HIS A 211 -2.10 -7.22 21.48
C HIS A 211 -3.49 -7.47 20.88
N GLU A 212 -4.47 -6.64 21.20
CA GLU A 212 -5.89 -6.84 20.82
C GLU A 212 -6.46 -8.22 21.19
N GLY A 213 -5.92 -8.86 22.25
CA GLY A 213 -6.29 -10.21 22.68
C GLY A 213 -5.74 -11.34 21.79
N LEU A 214 -4.81 -11.04 20.90
CA LEU A 214 -4.17 -12.00 20.00
C LEU A 214 -2.66 -12.09 20.24
N PRO A 215 -2.08 -13.31 20.29
CA PRO A 215 -0.63 -13.48 20.38
C PRO A 215 0.04 -13.08 19.06
N GLY A 216 1.22 -12.47 19.20
CA GLY A 216 1.97 -11.99 18.05
C GLY A 216 3.31 -11.40 18.44
N ARG A 217 3.83 -10.52 17.59
CA ARG A 217 5.08 -9.78 17.80
C ARG A 217 4.98 -8.39 17.17
N TRP A 218 5.58 -7.42 17.84
CA TRP A 218 5.77 -6.10 17.26
C TRP A 218 6.92 -6.10 16.25
N PHE A 219 6.68 -5.53 15.10
CA PHE A 219 7.68 -5.19 14.09
C PHE A 219 8.00 -3.70 14.16
N THR A 220 9.28 -3.33 14.17
CA THR A 220 9.71 -1.92 14.18
C THR A 220 9.79 -1.41 12.75
N GLU A 221 8.88 -0.51 12.38
CA GLU A 221 8.82 0.13 11.06
C GLU A 221 9.91 1.19 10.92
N PHE A 222 10.09 2.00 11.96
CA PHE A 222 11.02 3.12 11.99
C PHE A 222 11.76 3.20 13.31
N SER A 223 12.99 3.72 13.26
CA SER A 223 13.68 4.20 14.45
C SER A 223 12.95 5.42 15.05
N ASP A 224 13.02 5.58 16.37
CA ASP A 224 12.30 6.65 17.09
C ASP A 224 12.74 8.08 16.71
N ASP A 225 13.88 8.22 16.05
CA ASP A 225 14.46 9.48 15.59
C ASP A 225 13.93 9.96 14.22
N ARG A 226 13.18 9.14 13.48
CA ARG A 226 12.61 9.54 12.19
C ARG A 226 11.45 10.51 12.34
N SER A 227 11.55 11.65 11.65
CA SER A 227 10.45 12.61 11.55
C SER A 227 9.29 12.04 10.70
N PHE A 228 8.08 12.65 10.83
CA PHE A 228 6.93 12.25 10.00
C PHE A 228 7.23 12.39 8.50
N GLY A 229 7.85 13.49 8.06
CA GLY A 229 8.22 13.66 6.66
C GLY A 229 9.18 12.58 6.12
N GLN A 230 10.12 12.12 6.95
CA GLN A 230 10.99 11.00 6.59
C GLN A 230 10.22 9.66 6.49
N ARG A 231 9.15 9.51 7.26
CA ARG A 231 8.28 8.32 7.20
C ARG A 231 7.35 8.36 5.99
N ASP A 232 6.83 9.54 5.66
CA ASP A 232 5.94 9.73 4.52
C ASP A 232 6.62 9.36 3.19
N THR A 233 7.91 9.64 3.05
CA THR A 233 8.70 9.25 1.88
C THR A 233 9.14 7.78 1.86
N ALA A 234 8.96 7.05 2.97
CA ALA A 234 9.33 5.64 3.08
C ALA A 234 8.26 4.72 2.49
N LYS A 235 8.23 4.58 1.19
CA LYS A 235 7.21 3.90 0.37
C LYS A 235 6.84 2.48 0.85
N TRP A 236 7.79 1.74 1.40
CA TRP A 236 7.66 0.33 1.79
C TRP A 236 7.50 0.10 3.30
N ALA A 237 7.13 1.12 4.03
CA ALA A 237 6.93 1.06 5.47
C ALA A 237 5.55 1.60 5.85
N SER A 238 5.15 1.44 7.11
CA SER A 238 3.93 2.08 7.60
C SER A 238 3.95 3.58 7.32
N TRP A 239 2.78 4.17 7.08
CA TRP A 239 2.68 5.61 6.85
C TRP A 239 2.76 6.41 8.16
N ASP A 240 2.05 5.99 9.20
CA ASP A 240 1.85 6.76 10.42
C ASP A 240 2.36 6.10 11.70
N ASN A 241 2.33 4.78 11.81
CA ASN A 241 2.75 4.10 13.03
C ASN A 241 4.23 3.67 13.01
N ARG A 242 4.85 3.73 14.17
CA ARG A 242 6.26 3.34 14.35
C ARG A 242 6.47 1.84 14.46
N ARG A 243 5.44 1.12 14.85
CA ARG A 243 5.44 -0.33 15.03
C ARG A 243 4.16 -0.92 14.49
N SER A 244 4.28 -2.09 13.88
CA SER A 244 3.17 -2.89 13.38
C SER A 244 3.06 -4.16 14.19
N PHE A 245 1.86 -4.68 14.37
CA PHE A 245 1.66 -5.93 15.10
C PHE A 245 1.44 -7.09 14.13
N TRP A 246 2.35 -8.07 14.17
CA TRP A 246 2.22 -9.29 13.36
C TRP A 246 1.61 -10.39 14.19
N ILE A 247 0.34 -10.68 13.93
CA ILE A 247 -0.42 -11.73 14.60
C ILE A 247 0.23 -13.08 14.32
N GLN A 248 0.22 -13.99 15.32
CA GLN A 248 0.66 -15.36 15.12
C GLN A 248 -0.23 -16.07 14.09
N ARG A 249 0.37 -16.85 13.19
CA ARG A 249 -0.30 -17.44 12.02
C ARG A 249 -1.63 -18.13 12.36
N GLU A 250 -1.62 -19.02 13.33
CA GLU A 250 -2.79 -19.81 13.72
C GLU A 250 -3.94 -18.92 14.25
N HIS A 251 -3.58 -17.89 15.02
CA HIS A 251 -4.54 -16.92 15.58
C HIS A 251 -5.04 -15.95 14.52
N LEU A 252 -4.19 -15.58 13.55
CA LEU A 252 -4.65 -14.80 12.38
C LEU A 252 -5.66 -15.58 11.55
N LEU A 253 -5.40 -16.86 11.26
CA LEU A 253 -6.34 -17.71 10.54
C LEU A 253 -7.65 -17.92 11.31
N GLN A 254 -7.59 -18.00 12.65
CA GLN A 254 -8.79 -18.08 13.46
C GLN A 254 -9.56 -16.75 13.45
N ALA A 255 -8.88 -15.62 13.64
CA ALA A 255 -9.50 -14.29 13.59
C ALA A 255 -10.20 -14.03 12.24
N ILE A 256 -9.60 -14.47 11.12
CA ILE A 256 -10.25 -14.38 9.80
C ILE A 256 -11.55 -15.21 9.76
N LYS A 257 -11.57 -16.41 10.36
CA LYS A 257 -12.79 -17.23 10.40
C LYS A 257 -13.86 -16.65 11.33
N ASP A 258 -13.44 -15.96 12.39
CA ASP A 258 -14.36 -15.39 13.39
C ASP A 258 -15.10 -14.16 12.86
N VAL A 259 -14.55 -13.48 11.85
CA VAL A 259 -15.18 -12.31 11.23
C VAL A 259 -16.00 -12.64 9.96
N GLY A 260 -16.02 -13.89 9.53
CA GLY A 260 -16.80 -14.40 8.40
C GLY A 260 -15.91 -14.80 7.23
#